data_488a22cda1ce0fc3644baaee9a81189d
#
_entry.id   488a22cda1ce0fc3644baaee9a81189d
#
_cell.length_a   1.000
_cell.length_b   1.000
_cell.length_c   1.000
_cell.angle_alpha   90.00
_cell.angle_beta   90.00
_cell.angle_gamma   90.00
#
_symmetry.space_group_name_H-M   'P 1'
#
loop_
_entity.id
_entity.type
_entity.pdbx_description
1 polymer ?
#
loop_
_entity_poly.entity_id
_entity_poly.type
_entity_poly.pdbx_seq_one_letter_code
_entity_poly.pdbx_strand_id
1 'polypeptide(L)' 'MKVGAIVKVNEKHRSAGETGVILEQLGDKTNVYWKDSDLTYWIETRYLDVVYEEDRI' A
#
# COMPACT_ATOMS: atom_id res chain seq x y z
N MET A 1 -4.11 -8.26 -3.69
CA MET A 1 -3.62 -7.60 -2.45
C MET A 1 -4.68 -7.66 -1.39
N LYS A 2 -4.27 -7.81 -0.15
CA LYS A 2 -5.19 -7.96 0.96
C LYS A 2 -5.06 -6.82 1.95
N VAL A 3 -6.17 -6.49 2.61
CA VAL A 3 -6.14 -5.57 3.75
C VAL A 3 -5.18 -6.13 4.78
N GLY A 4 -4.32 -5.27 5.32
CA GLY A 4 -3.29 -5.67 6.27
C GLY A 4 -1.95 -6.01 5.63
N ALA A 5 -1.90 -6.13 4.30
CA ALA A 5 -0.64 -6.39 3.61
C ALA A 5 0.29 -5.18 3.72
N ILE A 6 1.58 -5.44 3.76
CA ILE A 6 2.58 -4.39 3.74
C ILE A 6 2.99 -4.16 2.29
N VAL A 7 2.92 -2.93 1.86
CA VAL A 7 3.21 -2.56 0.48
C VAL A 7 4.28 -1.49 0.43
N LYS A 8 4.92 -1.40 -0.71
CA LYS A 8 5.95 -0.41 -0.98
C LYS A 8 5.60 0.29 -2.28
N VAL A 9 5.75 1.60 -2.31
CA VAL A 9 5.53 2.37 -3.53
C VAL A 9 6.65 2.05 -4.51
N ASN A 10 6.27 1.64 -5.72
CA ASN A 10 7.24 1.25 -6.72
C ASN A 10 7.80 2.48 -7.46
N GLU A 11 8.77 2.23 -8.32
CA GLU A 11 9.50 3.29 -8.99
C GLU A 11 8.71 4.07 -10.02
N LYS A 12 7.48 3.66 -10.29
CA LYS A 12 6.61 4.38 -11.22
C LYS A 12 6.03 5.64 -10.61
N HIS A 13 6.17 5.81 -9.31
CA HIS A 13 5.63 6.95 -8.59
C HIS A 13 6.76 7.75 -7.97
N ARG A 14 6.55 9.08 -7.85
CA ARG A 14 7.59 9.96 -7.28
C ARG A 14 7.93 9.63 -5.83
N SER A 15 7.00 9.01 -5.12
CA SER A 15 7.20 8.62 -3.73
C SER A 15 7.78 7.22 -3.59
N ALA A 16 8.43 6.70 -4.61
CA ALA A 16 8.97 5.35 -4.59
C ALA A 16 9.82 5.09 -3.34
N GLY A 17 9.65 3.90 -2.79
CA GLY A 17 10.39 3.49 -1.62
C GLY A 17 9.65 3.61 -0.30
N GLU A 18 8.56 4.38 -0.28
CA GLU A 18 7.76 4.47 0.94
C GLU A 18 6.98 3.19 1.17
N THR A 19 6.82 2.83 2.44
CA THR A 19 6.09 1.62 2.81
C THR A 19 4.89 1.96 3.65
N GLY A 20 3.87 1.12 3.57
CA GLY A 20 2.67 1.31 4.34
C GLY A 20 1.87 0.03 4.45
N VAL A 21 0.71 0.14 5.09
CA VAL A 21 -0.18 -1.00 5.32
C VAL A 21 -1.51 -0.71 4.64
N ILE A 22 -2.03 -1.69 3.91
CA ILE A 22 -3.29 -1.55 3.21
C ILE A 22 -4.44 -1.55 4.22
N LEU A 23 -5.26 -0.51 4.16
CA LEU A 23 -6.44 -0.40 5.00
C LEU A 23 -7.71 -0.80 4.24
N GLU A 24 -7.76 -0.46 2.97
CA GLU A 24 -8.96 -0.71 2.16
C GLU A 24 -8.59 -0.66 0.70
N GLN A 25 -9.31 -1.41 -0.12
CA GLN A 25 -9.09 -1.38 -1.56
C GLN A 25 -10.44 -1.28 -2.27
N LEU A 26 -10.54 -0.33 -3.19
CA LEU A 26 -11.73 -0.12 -4.01
C LEU A 26 -11.30 0.04 -5.45
N GLY A 27 -11.61 -0.97 -6.27
CA GLY A 27 -11.23 -0.92 -7.67
C GLY A 27 -9.75 -0.77 -7.86
N ASP A 28 -9.34 0.26 -8.59
CA ASP A 28 -7.93 0.51 -8.87
C ASP A 28 -7.27 1.47 -7.89
N LYS A 29 -7.94 1.76 -6.77
CA LYS A 29 -7.41 2.64 -5.73
C LYS A 29 -7.30 1.88 -4.42
N THR A 30 -6.26 2.22 -3.65
CA THR A 30 -5.99 1.57 -2.37
C THR A 30 -5.73 2.63 -1.31
N ASN A 31 -6.38 2.49 -0.16
CA ASN A 31 -6.16 3.37 0.97
C ASN A 31 -5.07 2.76 1.84
N VAL A 32 -4.01 3.51 2.07
CA VAL A 32 -2.82 3.01 2.74
C VAL A 32 -2.48 3.88 3.94
N TYR A 33 -2.12 3.24 5.04
CA TYR A 33 -1.56 3.91 6.20
C TYR A 33 -0.04 3.98 6.02
N TRP A 34 0.50 5.19 5.99
CA TRP A 34 1.92 5.43 5.76
C TRP A 34 2.61 5.62 7.09
N LYS A 35 3.43 4.65 7.47
CA LYS A 35 4.03 4.61 8.80
C LYS A 35 4.89 5.82 9.12
N ASP A 36 5.70 6.25 8.16
CA ASP A 36 6.66 7.32 8.41
C ASP A 36 6.00 8.66 8.70
N SER A 37 4.89 8.93 8.02
CA SER A 37 4.20 10.21 8.19
C SER A 37 2.97 10.11 9.09
N ASP A 38 2.59 8.89 9.48
CA ASP A 38 1.42 8.64 10.31
C ASP A 38 0.14 9.21 9.67
N LEU A 39 0.06 9.06 8.35
CA LEU A 39 -1.06 9.55 7.56
C LEU A 39 -1.68 8.42 6.78
N THR A 40 -2.94 8.62 6.38
CA THR A 40 -3.62 7.69 5.49
C THR A 40 -4.08 8.46 4.26
N TYR A 41 -3.89 7.89 3.09
CA TYR A 41 -4.48 8.45 1.88
C TYR A 41 -4.54 7.38 0.79
N TRP A 42 -5.33 7.69 -0.24
CA TRP A 42 -5.56 6.78 -1.34
C TRP A 42 -4.48 6.95 -2.41
N ILE A 43 -4.09 5.83 -3.01
CA ILE A 43 -3.13 5.83 -4.10
C ILE A 43 -3.59 4.80 -5.13
N GLU A 44 -3.25 5.00 -6.38
CA GLU A 44 -3.58 4.02 -7.41
C GLU A 44 -2.82 2.72 -7.13
N THR A 45 -3.55 1.62 -7.19
CA THR A 45 -3.02 0.31 -6.82
C THR A 45 -1.80 -0.08 -7.66
N ARG A 46 -1.72 0.37 -8.90
CA ARG A 46 -0.61 0.03 -9.79
C ARG A 46 0.75 0.56 -9.30
N TYR A 47 0.74 1.49 -8.36
CA TYR A 47 1.98 2.04 -7.81
C TYR A 47 2.46 1.28 -6.58
N LEU A 48 1.77 0.21 -6.22
CA LEU A 48 2.08 -0.53 -5.00
C LEU A 48 2.59 -1.92 -5.33
N ASP A 49 3.65 -2.33 -4.66
CA ASP A 49 4.15 -3.70 -4.71
C ASP A 49 3.99 -4.30 -3.33
N VAL A 50 3.50 -5.53 -3.26
CA VAL A 50 3.34 -6.22 -1.99
C VAL A 50 4.71 -6.67 -1.49
N VAL A 51 5.05 -6.24 -0.29
CA VAL A 51 6.29 -6.66 0.37
C VAL A 51 6.04 -7.87 1.24
N TYR A 52 4.94 -7.85 1.97
CA TYR A 52 4.58 -8.95 2.86
C TYR A 52 3.08 -9.05 2.94
N GLU A 53 2.58 -10.25 2.84
CA GLU A 53 1.15 -10.50 2.93
C GLU A 53 0.95 -11.76 3.75
N GLU A 54 0.31 -11.61 4.88
CA GLU A 54 0.04 -12.75 5.73
C GLU A 54 -1.13 -13.54 5.17
N ASP A 55 -0.90 -14.80 4.90
CA ASP A 55 -1.92 -15.67 4.36
C ASP A 55 -2.43 -16.56 5.48
N ARG A 56 -3.61 -16.27 5.94
CA ARG A 56 -4.21 -17.02 7.02
C ARG A 56 -5.14 -18.08 6.48
N ILE A 57 -5.04 -19.20 7.06
CA ILE A 57 -5.91 -20.32 6.70
C ILE A 57 -7.00 -20.45 7.72
#